data_76bca9e33a82fc0bbc7b48bedd8f9f49
#
_entry.id   76bca9e33a82fc0bbc7b48bedd8f9f49
#
_cell.length_a   1.000
_cell.length_b   1.000
_cell.length_c   1.000
_cell.angle_alpha   90.00
_cell.angle_beta   90.00
_cell.angle_gamma   90.00
#
_symmetry.space_group_name_H-M   'P 1'
#
loop_
_entity.id
_entity.type
_entity.pdbx_description
1 polymer ?
#
loop_
_entity_poly.entity_id
_entity_poly.type
_entity_poly.pdbx_seq_one_letter_code
_entity_poly.pdbx_strand_id
1 'polypeptide(L)'
;MKKLKEYLNRDISMAILFIFFLGICVIMLASFGTSMFNGQTLSSMAFQLSEVAVLAFGMALCMLQGGIDLSIVANANLSSLLAAMVLTGKFFDIQKAGNVVTILVAIIVTVIVSSLCGLMNGFIISKFSVSPIVATLSTMTLFSGLAMGITGG
;
A
#
# COMPACT_ATOMS: atom_id res chain seq x y z
N MET A 1 -11.84 -31.27 25.17
CA MET A 1 -12.91 -31.09 24.18
C MET A 1 -12.94 -29.67 23.56
N LYS A 2 -12.71 -28.57 24.31
CA LYS A 2 -12.64 -27.19 23.74
C LYS A 2 -11.54 -27.01 22.70
N LYS A 3 -10.31 -27.46 22.96
CA LYS A 3 -9.18 -27.33 22.02
C LYS A 3 -9.38 -28.12 20.71
N LEU A 4 -10.03 -29.28 20.76
CA LEU A 4 -10.32 -30.07 19.57
C LEU A 4 -11.38 -29.39 18.68
N LYS A 5 -12.39 -28.76 19.28
CA LYS A 5 -13.41 -27.97 18.58
C LYS A 5 -12.82 -26.70 17.92
N GLU A 6 -11.85 -26.09 18.58
CA GLU A 6 -11.14 -24.91 18.07
C GLU A 6 -10.25 -25.25 16.87
N TYR A 7 -9.56 -26.40 16.91
CA TYR A 7 -8.78 -26.93 15.79
C TYR A 7 -9.67 -27.29 14.60
N LEU A 8 -10.75 -28.04 14.82
CA LEU A 8 -11.71 -28.40 13.77
C LEU A 8 -12.38 -27.16 13.14
N ASN A 9 -12.72 -26.15 13.94
CA ASN A 9 -13.32 -24.92 13.41
C ASN A 9 -12.32 -24.10 12.59
N ARG A 10 -11.04 -24.14 12.92
CA ARG A 10 -9.98 -23.46 12.16
C ARG A 10 -9.77 -24.09 10.78
N ASP A 11 -9.79 -25.43 10.73
CA ASP A 11 -9.61 -26.16 9.48
C ASP A 11 -10.84 -26.01 8.57
N ILE A 12 -12.04 -25.96 9.13
CA ILE A 12 -13.28 -25.69 8.39
C ILE A 12 -13.27 -24.26 7.82
N SER A 13 -12.85 -23.26 8.59
CA SER A 13 -12.77 -21.88 8.12
C SER A 13 -11.77 -21.70 6.98
N MET A 14 -10.61 -22.36 7.08
CA MET A 14 -9.61 -22.38 6.01
C MET A 14 -10.14 -23.10 4.75
N ALA A 15 -10.85 -24.21 4.92
CA ALA A 15 -11.47 -24.94 3.81
C ALA A 15 -12.53 -24.09 3.11
N ILE A 16 -13.37 -23.38 3.85
CA ILE A 16 -14.38 -22.47 3.30
C ILE A 16 -13.73 -21.35 2.50
N LEU A 17 -12.67 -20.71 3.04
CA LEU A 17 -11.92 -19.67 2.34
C LEU A 17 -11.29 -20.19 1.04
N PHE A 18 -10.74 -21.40 1.07
CA PHE A 18 -10.14 -22.03 -0.10
C PHE A 18 -11.18 -22.37 -1.18
N ILE A 19 -12.34 -22.90 -0.78
CA ILE A 19 -13.46 -23.17 -1.70
C ILE A 19 -13.98 -21.87 -2.31
N PHE A 20 -14.11 -20.81 -1.51
CA PHE A 20 -14.54 -19.50 -1.98
C PHE A 20 -13.54 -18.91 -2.98
N PHE A 21 -12.24 -19.02 -2.68
CA PHE A 21 -11.16 -18.61 -3.59
C PHE A 21 -11.21 -19.37 -4.93
N LEU A 22 -11.35 -20.70 -4.89
CA LEU A 22 -11.51 -21.50 -6.10
C LEU A 22 -12.78 -21.13 -6.88
N GLY A 23 -13.89 -20.85 -6.20
CA GLY A 23 -15.12 -20.37 -6.82
C GLY A 23 -14.93 -19.07 -7.58
N ILE A 24 -14.23 -18.10 -6.98
CA ILE A 24 -13.88 -16.84 -7.66
C ILE A 24 -12.98 -17.11 -8.88
N CYS A 25 -11.97 -17.98 -8.75
CA CYS A 25 -11.10 -18.34 -9.87
C CYS A 25 -11.87 -18.94 -11.05
N VAL A 26 -12.84 -19.83 -10.77
CA VAL A 26 -13.70 -20.45 -11.79
C VAL A 26 -14.59 -19.40 -12.46
N ILE A 27 -15.20 -18.50 -11.70
CA ILE A 27 -16.03 -17.40 -12.23
C ILE A 27 -15.17 -16.49 -13.13
N MET A 28 -13.97 -16.13 -12.69
CA MET A 28 -13.05 -15.31 -13.45
C MET A 28 -12.63 -16.01 -14.78
N LEU A 29 -12.31 -17.30 -14.72
CA LEU A 29 -12.00 -18.11 -15.90
C LEU A 29 -13.18 -18.20 -16.87
N ALA A 30 -14.40 -18.37 -16.37
CA ALA A 30 -15.60 -18.43 -17.19
C ALA A 30 -15.91 -17.08 -17.85
N SER A 31 -15.64 -15.96 -17.17
CA SER A 31 -15.94 -14.60 -17.64
C SER A 31 -14.88 -14.06 -18.60
N PHE A 32 -13.60 -14.31 -18.34
CA PHE A 32 -12.48 -13.73 -19.11
C PHE A 32 -11.75 -14.75 -20.00
N GLY A 33 -12.07 -16.04 -19.86
CA GLY A 33 -11.47 -17.10 -20.66
C GLY A 33 -9.94 -17.16 -20.55
N THR A 34 -9.29 -17.50 -21.65
CA THR A 34 -7.82 -17.60 -21.74
C THR A 34 -7.10 -16.25 -21.68
N SER A 35 -7.79 -15.14 -21.80
CA SER A 35 -7.19 -13.80 -21.69
C SER A 35 -6.55 -13.52 -20.32
N MET A 36 -6.99 -14.21 -19.27
CA MET A 36 -6.35 -14.13 -17.94
C MET A 36 -4.91 -14.64 -17.95
N PHE A 37 -4.58 -15.59 -18.81
CA PHE A 37 -3.24 -16.16 -18.92
C PHE A 37 -2.38 -15.51 -19.99
N ASN A 38 -2.79 -14.36 -20.51
CA ASN A 38 -1.97 -13.59 -21.43
C ASN A 38 -0.74 -13.02 -20.67
N GLY A 39 0.42 -12.98 -21.33
CA GLY A 39 1.66 -12.47 -20.73
C GLY A 39 1.55 -11.06 -20.16
N GLN A 40 0.76 -10.20 -20.76
CA GLN A 40 0.49 -8.85 -20.23
C GLN A 40 -0.28 -8.88 -18.91
N THR A 41 -1.30 -9.74 -18.81
CA THR A 41 -2.10 -9.88 -17.59
C THR A 41 -1.25 -10.45 -16.45
N LEU A 42 -0.47 -11.51 -16.71
CA LEU A 42 0.45 -12.08 -15.72
C LEU A 42 1.49 -11.05 -15.26
N SER A 43 2.06 -10.29 -16.17
CA SER A 43 3.01 -9.23 -15.84
C SER A 43 2.37 -8.16 -14.95
N SER A 44 1.16 -7.69 -15.29
CA SER A 44 0.42 -6.71 -14.49
C SER A 44 0.09 -7.24 -13.08
N MET A 45 -0.31 -8.51 -12.98
CA MET A 45 -0.55 -9.16 -11.67
C MET A 45 0.73 -9.25 -10.85
N ALA A 46 1.87 -9.58 -11.47
CA ALA A 46 3.16 -9.64 -10.78
C ALA A 46 3.59 -8.26 -10.24
N PHE A 47 3.39 -7.19 -11.00
CA PHE A 47 3.65 -5.82 -10.53
C PHE A 47 2.76 -5.44 -9.34
N GLN A 48 1.45 -5.68 -9.43
CA GLN A 48 0.52 -5.40 -8.33
C GLN A 48 0.84 -6.22 -7.08
N LEU A 49 1.18 -7.50 -7.25
CA LEU A 49 1.58 -8.36 -6.13
C LEU A 49 2.84 -7.84 -5.43
N SER A 50 3.83 -7.37 -6.20
CA SER A 50 5.06 -6.80 -5.64
C SER A 50 4.78 -5.55 -4.81
N GLU A 51 3.92 -4.65 -5.30
CA GLU A 51 3.50 -3.45 -4.58
C GLU A 51 2.82 -3.80 -3.24
N VAL A 52 1.81 -4.67 -3.29
CA VAL A 52 1.08 -5.10 -2.09
C VAL A 52 2.01 -5.84 -1.12
N ALA A 53 2.95 -6.65 -1.60
CA ALA A 53 3.89 -7.38 -0.75
C ALA A 53 4.80 -6.43 0.04
N VAL A 54 5.31 -5.36 -0.58
CA VAL A 54 6.14 -4.36 0.11
C VAL A 54 5.33 -3.62 1.18
N LEU A 55 4.10 -3.21 0.87
CA LEU A 55 3.20 -2.56 1.84
C LEU A 55 2.84 -3.49 2.99
N ALA A 56 2.55 -4.76 2.70
CA ALA A 56 2.26 -5.78 3.70
C ALA A 56 3.47 -6.04 4.63
N PHE A 57 4.69 -6.02 4.09
CA PHE A 57 5.90 -6.14 4.89
C PHE A 57 6.07 -4.93 5.83
N GLY A 58 5.84 -3.71 5.33
CA GLY A 58 5.83 -2.50 6.17
C GLY A 58 4.80 -2.57 7.30
N MET A 59 3.57 -3.05 6.99
CA MET A 59 2.53 -3.26 7.98
C MET A 59 2.94 -4.31 9.02
N ALA A 60 3.56 -5.42 8.60
CA ALA A 60 4.04 -6.46 9.51
C ALA A 60 5.07 -5.90 10.52
N LEU A 61 5.97 -5.03 10.08
CA LEU A 61 6.93 -4.36 10.98
C LEU A 61 6.22 -3.48 12.02
N CYS A 62 5.18 -2.73 11.62
CA CYS A 62 4.37 -1.94 12.56
C CYS A 62 3.65 -2.83 13.59
N MET A 63 3.10 -3.97 13.15
CA MET A 63 2.41 -4.91 14.02
C MET A 63 3.37 -5.56 15.04
N LEU A 64 4.62 -5.82 14.67
CA LEU A 64 5.65 -6.32 15.59
C LEU A 64 5.96 -5.32 16.72
N GLN A 65 5.77 -4.03 16.48
CA GLN A 65 5.94 -2.98 17.50
C GLN A 65 4.66 -2.76 18.34
N GLY A 66 3.62 -3.56 18.12
CA GLY A 66 2.35 -3.47 18.85
C GLY A 66 1.39 -2.40 18.33
N GLY A 67 1.61 -1.86 17.12
CA GLY A 67 0.74 -0.89 16.47
C GLY A 67 0.24 -1.37 15.11
N ILE A 68 -0.85 -0.75 14.64
CA ILE A 68 -1.35 -0.91 13.27
C ILE A 68 -1.28 0.46 12.60
N ASP A 69 -0.56 0.55 11.48
CA ASP A 69 -0.46 1.78 10.70
C ASP A 69 -1.41 1.73 9.49
N LEU A 70 -2.58 2.35 9.64
CA LEU A 70 -3.58 2.44 8.58
C LEU A 70 -3.22 3.49 7.51
N SER A 71 -2.25 4.36 7.78
CA SER A 71 -1.84 5.43 6.86
C SER A 71 -0.85 4.98 5.78
N ILE A 72 -0.33 3.75 5.86
CA ILE A 72 0.75 3.27 4.99
C ILE A 72 0.41 3.39 3.49
N VAL A 73 -0.83 3.07 3.11
CA VAL A 73 -1.29 3.18 1.72
C VAL A 73 -1.44 4.64 1.30
N ALA A 74 -2.01 5.49 2.16
CA ALA A 74 -2.17 6.92 1.87
C ALA A 74 -0.82 7.63 1.78
N ASN A 75 0.14 7.24 2.63
CA ASN A 75 1.53 7.73 2.57
C ASN A 75 2.21 7.31 1.26
N ALA A 76 2.06 6.05 0.85
CA ALA A 76 2.59 5.56 -0.43
C ALA A 76 1.98 6.32 -1.61
N ASN A 77 0.66 6.54 -1.62
CA ASN A 77 -0.02 7.32 -2.66
C ASN A 77 0.47 8.77 -2.73
N LEU A 78 0.56 9.46 -1.59
CA LEU A 78 1.03 10.84 -1.54
C LEU A 78 2.48 10.98 -2.03
N SER A 79 3.37 10.11 -1.56
CA SER A 79 4.78 10.14 -1.95
C SER A 79 4.99 9.77 -3.41
N SER A 80 4.26 8.78 -3.95
CA SER A 80 4.32 8.43 -5.37
C SER A 80 3.76 9.52 -6.28
N LEU A 81 2.70 10.22 -5.83
CA LEU A 81 2.13 11.36 -6.54
C LEU A 81 3.16 12.48 -6.68
N LEU A 82 3.86 12.85 -5.61
CA LEU A 82 4.89 13.87 -5.64
C LEU A 82 6.09 13.47 -6.54
N ALA A 83 6.46 12.18 -6.52
CA ALA A 83 7.44 11.63 -7.45
C ALA A 83 7.00 11.78 -8.91
N ALA A 84 5.74 11.45 -9.21
CA ALA A 84 5.17 11.60 -10.55
C ALA A 84 5.15 13.07 -11.00
N MET A 85 4.90 14.01 -10.09
CA MET A 85 4.97 15.45 -10.40
C MET A 85 6.39 15.92 -10.71
N VAL A 86 7.41 15.37 -10.06
CA VAL A 86 8.82 15.61 -10.40
C VAL A 86 9.15 15.02 -11.77
N LEU A 87 8.74 13.78 -12.05
CA LEU A 87 8.99 13.10 -13.34
C LEU A 87 8.30 13.79 -14.51
N THR A 88 7.12 14.38 -14.29
CA THR A 88 6.36 15.11 -15.32
C THR A 88 6.76 16.58 -15.46
N GLY A 89 7.71 17.08 -14.64
CA GLY A 89 8.15 18.47 -14.67
C GLY A 89 7.15 19.49 -14.09
N LYS A 90 6.07 19.03 -13.47
CA LYS A 90 5.07 19.92 -12.85
C LYS A 90 5.58 20.63 -11.60
N PHE A 91 6.54 20.04 -10.89
CA PHE A 91 7.09 20.60 -9.65
C PHE A 91 8.39 21.36 -9.88
N PHE A 92 9.28 20.79 -10.71
CA PHE A 92 10.56 21.38 -11.08
C PHE A 92 10.87 21.04 -12.54
N ASP A 93 11.28 21.99 -13.35
CA ASP A 93 11.71 21.77 -14.74
C ASP A 93 13.12 21.14 -14.78
N ILE A 94 13.28 20.00 -14.09
CA ILE A 94 14.55 19.27 -13.98
C ILE A 94 14.77 18.36 -15.19
N GLN A 95 13.77 18.18 -16.05
CA GLN A 95 13.87 17.32 -17.24
C GLN A 95 15.01 17.74 -18.16
N LYS A 96 15.42 19.01 -18.13
CA LYS A 96 16.59 19.54 -18.85
C LYS A 96 17.92 18.98 -18.35
N ALA A 97 17.97 18.48 -17.11
CA ALA A 97 19.19 17.90 -16.51
C ALA A 97 19.43 16.43 -16.91
N GLY A 98 18.51 15.84 -17.66
CA GLY A 98 18.58 14.47 -18.17
C GLY A 98 17.74 13.46 -17.34
N ASN A 99 17.35 12.38 -18.00
CA ASN A 99 16.42 11.39 -17.44
C ASN A 99 16.93 10.75 -16.13
N VAL A 100 18.22 10.47 -16.02
CA VAL A 100 18.81 9.83 -14.83
C VAL A 100 18.71 10.77 -13.62
N VAL A 101 19.02 12.03 -13.78
CA VAL A 101 18.94 13.03 -12.71
C VAL A 101 17.50 13.20 -12.24
N THR A 102 16.55 13.28 -13.17
CA THR A 102 15.12 13.39 -12.86
C THR A 102 14.61 12.20 -12.05
N ILE A 103 15.01 10.97 -12.42
CA ILE A 103 14.66 9.75 -11.70
C ILE A 103 15.26 9.76 -10.28
N LEU A 104 16.54 10.12 -10.14
CA LEU A 104 17.19 10.18 -8.83
C LEU A 104 16.50 11.20 -7.90
N VAL A 105 16.15 12.37 -8.42
CA VAL A 105 15.43 13.39 -7.64
C VAL A 105 14.05 12.90 -7.26
N ALA A 106 13.32 12.22 -8.13
CA ALA A 106 12.02 11.65 -7.82
C ALA A 106 12.11 10.60 -6.68
N ILE A 107 13.13 9.73 -6.70
CA ILE A 107 13.39 8.77 -5.63
C ILE A 107 13.69 9.47 -4.31
N ILE A 108 14.56 10.48 -4.32
CA ILE A 108 14.91 11.25 -3.13
C ILE A 108 13.68 11.93 -2.53
N VAL A 109 12.85 12.58 -3.36
CA VAL A 109 11.60 13.22 -2.94
C VAL A 109 10.66 12.19 -2.30
N THR A 110 10.48 11.02 -2.92
CA THR A 110 9.66 9.93 -2.36
C THR A 110 10.14 9.52 -0.97
N VAL A 111 11.45 9.27 -0.82
CA VAL A 111 12.03 8.85 0.47
C VAL A 111 11.87 9.92 1.54
N ILE A 112 12.10 11.19 1.20
CA ILE A 112 11.96 12.31 2.14
C ILE A 112 10.50 12.44 2.59
N VAL A 113 9.55 12.47 1.65
CA VAL A 113 8.13 12.66 1.96
C VAL A 113 7.60 11.50 2.78
N SER A 114 7.85 10.26 2.36
CA SER A 114 7.37 9.08 3.09
C SER A 114 7.97 8.99 4.51
N SER A 115 9.25 9.37 4.66
CA SER A 115 9.91 9.42 5.97
C SER A 115 9.31 10.51 6.87
N LEU A 116 9.03 11.69 6.35
CA LEU A 116 8.40 12.77 7.11
C LEU A 116 6.98 12.39 7.57
N CYS A 117 6.20 11.75 6.72
CA CYS A 117 4.88 11.23 7.07
C CYS A 117 4.97 10.18 8.18
N GLY A 118 5.91 9.24 8.08
CA GLY A 118 6.15 8.23 9.12
C GLY A 118 6.63 8.83 10.43
N LEU A 119 7.56 9.79 10.39
CA LEU A 119 8.02 10.53 11.57
C LEU A 119 6.89 11.30 12.25
N MET A 120 6.00 11.91 11.47
CA MET A 120 4.83 12.61 12.00
C MET A 120 3.92 11.64 12.76
N ASN A 121 3.63 10.46 12.23
CA ASN A 121 2.86 9.43 12.92
C ASN A 121 3.54 8.97 14.20
N GLY A 122 4.82 8.63 14.13
CA GLY A 122 5.60 8.21 15.29
C GLY A 122 5.64 9.29 16.38
N PHE A 123 5.80 10.55 15.99
CA PHE A 123 5.79 11.69 16.92
C PHE A 123 4.43 11.86 17.60
N ILE A 124 3.33 11.80 16.85
CA ILE A 124 1.96 11.92 17.40
C ILE A 124 1.70 10.81 18.42
N ILE A 125 2.00 9.56 18.05
CA ILE A 125 1.77 8.39 18.90
C ILE A 125 2.61 8.48 20.18
N SER A 126 3.91 8.78 20.07
CA SER A 126 4.83 8.79 21.21
C SER A 126 4.63 10.00 22.12
N LYS A 127 4.41 11.19 21.55
CA LYS A 127 4.32 12.44 22.32
C LYS A 127 2.98 12.57 23.04
N PHE A 128 1.89 12.19 22.40
CA PHE A 128 0.54 12.36 22.93
C PHE A 128 -0.04 11.08 23.51
N SER A 129 0.71 9.97 23.48
CA SER A 129 0.27 8.65 23.97
C SER A 129 -1.09 8.22 23.39
N VAL A 130 -1.35 8.58 22.13
CA VAL A 130 -2.58 8.24 21.42
C VAL A 130 -2.45 6.83 20.84
N SER A 131 -3.56 6.09 20.79
CA SER A 131 -3.60 4.78 20.16
C SER A 131 -3.10 4.87 18.70
N PRO A 132 -2.20 3.98 18.26
CA PRO A 132 -1.69 3.95 16.88
C PRO A 132 -2.79 3.95 15.82
N ILE A 133 -3.88 3.20 16.03
CA ILE A 133 -5.00 3.12 15.09
C ILE A 133 -5.67 4.48 14.92
N VAL A 134 -5.92 5.22 16.00
CA VAL A 134 -6.57 6.54 15.94
C VAL A 134 -5.67 7.57 15.26
N ALA A 135 -4.39 7.59 15.61
CA ALA A 135 -3.42 8.51 15.01
C ALA A 135 -3.27 8.25 13.50
N THR A 136 -3.06 6.99 13.11
CA THR A 136 -2.82 6.64 11.71
C THR A 136 -4.07 6.71 10.84
N LEU A 137 -5.26 6.49 11.39
CA LEU A 137 -6.52 6.73 10.68
C LEU A 137 -6.72 8.22 10.37
N SER A 138 -6.40 9.09 11.34
CA SER A 138 -6.49 10.54 11.15
C SER A 138 -5.47 11.04 10.11
N THR A 139 -4.24 10.56 10.16
CA THR A 139 -3.22 10.92 9.18
C THR A 139 -3.46 10.31 7.81
N MET A 140 -4.07 9.12 7.72
CA MET A 140 -4.54 8.55 6.46
C MET A 140 -5.48 9.48 5.72
N THR A 141 -6.47 10.05 6.43
CA THR A 141 -7.41 11.01 5.82
C THR A 141 -6.72 12.32 5.45
N LEU A 142 -5.77 12.79 6.27
CA LEU A 142 -4.96 13.97 5.97
C LEU A 142 -4.12 13.77 4.70
N PHE A 143 -3.38 12.66 4.58
CA PHE A 143 -2.52 12.37 3.42
C PHE A 143 -3.35 12.20 2.14
N SER A 144 -4.50 11.51 2.25
CA SER A 144 -5.42 11.37 1.11
C SER A 144 -6.00 12.73 0.68
N GLY A 145 -6.39 13.58 1.64
CA GLY A 145 -6.86 14.94 1.37
C GLY A 145 -5.79 15.81 0.72
N LEU A 146 -4.54 15.73 1.19
CA LEU A 146 -3.41 16.44 0.58
C LEU A 146 -3.16 15.95 -0.86
N ALA A 147 -3.19 14.65 -1.11
CA ALA A 147 -3.03 14.09 -2.45
C ALA A 147 -4.12 14.59 -3.40
N MET A 148 -5.39 14.58 -2.96
CA MET A 148 -6.52 15.12 -3.74
C MET A 148 -6.38 16.63 -3.97
N GLY A 149 -6.01 17.41 -2.95
CA GLY A 149 -5.81 18.85 -3.07
C GLY A 149 -4.73 19.24 -4.07
N ILE A 150 -3.65 18.45 -4.17
CA ILE A 150 -2.55 18.68 -5.10
C ILE A 150 -2.95 18.33 -6.54
N THR A 151 -3.80 17.31 -6.74
CA THR A 151 -4.22 16.86 -8.08
C THR A 151 -5.43 17.60 -8.61
N GLY A 152 -6.21 18.21 -7.74
CA GLY A 152 -7.50 18.83 -8.09
C GLY A 152 -8.66 17.85 -8.11
N GLY A 153 -8.48 16.66 -7.52
CA GLY A 153 -9.49 15.60 -7.45
C GLY A 153 -9.27 14.51 -8.45
#